data_333e039000a4e5c0a695cda4acfaa508
#
_entry.id   333e039000a4e5c0a695cda4acfaa508
#
_cell.length_a   1.000
_cell.length_b   1.000
_cell.length_c   1.000
_cell.angle_alpha   90.00
_cell.angle_beta   90.00
_cell.angle_gamma   90.00
#
_symmetry.space_group_name_H-M   'P 1'
#
loop_
_entity.id
_entity.type
_entity.pdbx_description
1 polymer ?
#
loop_
_entity_poly.entity_id
_entity_poly.type
_entity_poly.pdbx_seq_one_letter_code
_entity_poly.pdbx_strand_id
1 'polypeptide(L)'
;MPALVTTEFRIHNAKQFREMFSEAALYGGATASAALSTNMYLFIGKSAAWSGSFNDGTTTYQVSDTAQPDPNKTNAPSSDTTANTSYSHWKDMIAAKKVASSDVSHVIARNNWTSGRYYSMYDDTVKFSSLTASQASQNVNSGTADTTATLYPMYVMNSTFKVYKCLYNNKNEAGRPLPSTVEPTHTTTTAAAPAAQSDGYVWKYMYTISAAESLKFVTSSYIPVKQIRDANAYGQGGTAGGMAAGGAKDDSSDQVLIERNAIDGALDIFVISNDGANYHFENNKAIASGTGTTLVVSATSLTTANAYANSSVYFTYGGTSYVRKVASSTYNSGTSQSTLTLSKTLGVTLSGTMPTCNVGPWPRIDGDGHGQEIVLTANTTGGAAAGSVGGVTVVNSGNSFTTATMTVSSQPGASSPSGAIITPIIPPKGGHGFDAVSELGGYFCMINTKLTQSESGAFTTSNDFRKIGLLKDPNSNGGYVRYTSDTADQAKVITYSAANEAVTGDITITQAASGATAYVVDVNTSASTMRVIDVTNGSSATNGYDGKPGSFQTSQAATSGTLSFTVGAVANGAMSIGSGEILYIENRAPVARAADQTEDIKLIIEF
;
A
#
# COMPACT_ATOMS: atom_id res chain seq x y z
N MET A 1 23.39 18.96 -4.88
CA MET A 1 22.93 17.71 -4.27
C MET A 1 21.72 17.24 -5.05
N PRO A 2 21.61 15.98 -5.44
CA PRO A 2 20.38 15.49 -6.05
C PRO A 2 19.22 15.66 -5.05
N ALA A 3 18.03 15.99 -5.57
CA ALA A 3 16.82 16.06 -4.73
C ALA A 3 16.50 14.66 -4.19
N LEU A 4 16.22 14.57 -2.88
CA LEU A 4 15.80 13.33 -2.26
C LEU A 4 14.27 13.24 -2.32
N VAL A 5 13.77 12.27 -3.05
CA VAL A 5 12.34 11.92 -3.04
C VAL A 5 12.09 10.97 -1.88
N THR A 6 11.35 11.42 -0.86
CA THR A 6 11.03 10.59 0.30
C THR A 6 9.92 9.56 -0.02
N THR A 7 9.87 8.48 0.75
CA THR A 7 8.80 7.48 0.61
C THR A 7 7.42 8.10 0.87
N GLU A 8 7.31 9.01 1.84
CA GLU A 8 6.08 9.74 2.14
C GLU A 8 5.60 10.56 0.94
N PHE A 9 6.52 11.22 0.22
CA PHE A 9 6.17 11.98 -0.99
C PHE A 9 5.70 11.05 -2.11
N ARG A 10 6.33 9.88 -2.29
CA ARG A 10 5.91 8.87 -3.27
C ARG A 10 4.51 8.33 -2.94
N ILE A 11 4.24 8.01 -1.67
CA ILE A 11 2.92 7.57 -1.20
C ILE A 11 1.88 8.68 -1.40
N HIS A 12 2.22 9.94 -1.10
CA HIS A 12 1.33 11.08 -1.34
C HIS A 12 0.94 11.18 -2.82
N ASN A 13 1.91 11.09 -3.74
CA ASN A 13 1.63 11.11 -5.17
C ASN A 13 0.74 9.93 -5.60
N ALA A 14 1.01 8.74 -5.09
CA ALA A 14 0.18 7.56 -5.36
C ALA A 14 -1.26 7.75 -4.84
N LYS A 15 -1.43 8.33 -3.64
CA LYS A 15 -2.77 8.66 -3.09
C LYS A 15 -3.49 9.68 -3.98
N GLN A 16 -2.83 10.75 -4.39
CA GLN A 16 -3.41 11.73 -5.32
C GLN A 16 -3.79 11.11 -6.65
N PHE A 17 -2.93 10.26 -7.21
CA PHE A 17 -3.24 9.56 -8.46
C PHE A 17 -4.50 8.68 -8.30
N ARG A 18 -4.61 7.90 -7.23
CA ARG A 18 -5.80 7.09 -6.98
C ARG A 18 -7.05 7.94 -6.77
N GLU A 19 -6.94 9.06 -6.08
CA GLU A 19 -8.04 9.99 -5.81
C GLU A 19 -8.64 10.54 -7.10
N MET A 20 -7.83 10.80 -8.14
CA MET A 20 -8.30 11.29 -9.44
C MET A 20 -9.37 10.40 -10.07
N PHE A 21 -9.42 9.11 -9.78
CA PHE A 21 -10.44 8.18 -10.30
C PHE A 21 -11.76 8.22 -9.51
N SER A 22 -11.75 8.79 -8.31
CA SER A 22 -12.92 8.85 -7.41
C SER A 22 -13.40 10.27 -7.13
N GLU A 23 -12.70 11.27 -7.67
CA GLU A 23 -13.00 12.67 -7.45
C GLU A 23 -14.37 13.01 -8.05
N ALA A 24 -15.36 13.13 -7.17
CA ALA A 24 -16.61 13.80 -7.53
C ALA A 24 -16.32 15.29 -7.64
N ALA A 25 -16.95 15.96 -8.60
CA ALA A 25 -16.78 17.38 -8.85
C ALA A 25 -16.83 18.19 -7.54
N LEU A 26 -15.67 18.63 -7.07
CA LEU A 26 -15.49 19.35 -5.79
C LEU A 26 -16.09 20.77 -5.80
N TYR A 27 -16.51 21.29 -6.95
CA TYR A 27 -17.00 22.64 -7.14
C TYR A 27 -18.37 22.66 -7.81
N GLY A 28 -19.40 22.35 -7.08
CA GLY A 28 -20.72 22.52 -7.61
C GLY A 28 -21.77 22.18 -6.58
N GLY A 29 -22.59 23.13 -6.21
CA GLY A 29 -23.85 22.86 -5.57
C GLY A 29 -24.70 21.87 -6.41
N ALA A 30 -25.94 21.61 -6.07
CA ALA A 30 -26.83 20.58 -6.65
C ALA A 30 -26.95 20.54 -8.19
N THR A 31 -26.19 21.35 -8.91
CA THR A 31 -26.12 21.45 -10.38
C THR A 31 -24.72 21.19 -10.94
N ALA A 32 -23.78 20.65 -10.16
CA ALA A 32 -22.49 20.27 -10.69
C ALA A 32 -22.65 19.14 -11.73
N SER A 33 -22.47 19.53 -12.97
CA SER A 33 -22.53 18.61 -14.10
C SER A 33 -21.40 17.58 -14.00
N ALA A 34 -21.69 16.35 -14.38
CA ALA A 34 -20.69 15.27 -14.54
C ALA A 34 -19.49 15.65 -15.45
N ALA A 35 -19.56 16.82 -16.07
CA ALA A 35 -18.53 17.41 -16.93
C ALA A 35 -17.24 17.82 -16.20
N LEU A 36 -17.22 17.87 -14.87
CA LEU A 36 -16.05 18.32 -14.09
C LEU A 36 -15.29 17.17 -13.39
N SER A 37 -15.80 15.94 -13.44
CA SER A 37 -15.06 14.78 -12.92
C SER A 37 -13.95 14.37 -13.89
N THR A 38 -12.80 13.99 -13.37
CA THR A 38 -11.71 13.40 -14.15
C THR A 38 -12.14 12.07 -14.75
N ASN A 39 -12.00 11.91 -16.06
CA ASN A 39 -12.28 10.67 -16.77
C ASN A 39 -10.97 10.07 -17.28
N MET A 40 -10.68 8.86 -16.82
CA MET A 40 -9.50 8.11 -17.24
C MET A 40 -9.91 6.96 -18.12
N TYR A 41 -9.18 6.77 -19.22
CA TYR A 41 -9.41 5.71 -20.18
C TYR A 41 -8.14 4.89 -20.39
N LEU A 42 -8.26 3.58 -20.31
CA LEU A 42 -7.23 2.67 -20.80
C LEU A 42 -7.53 2.40 -22.27
N PHE A 43 -6.57 2.64 -23.16
CA PHE A 43 -6.73 2.39 -24.57
C PHE A 43 -5.79 1.30 -25.08
N ILE A 44 -6.20 0.63 -26.15
CA ILE A 44 -5.36 -0.27 -26.93
C ILE A 44 -5.17 0.28 -28.34
N GLY A 45 -4.04 -0.06 -28.93
CA GLY A 45 -3.69 0.44 -30.26
C GLY A 45 -2.61 -0.37 -30.95
N LYS A 46 -2.22 0.09 -32.16
CA LYS A 46 -1.16 -0.52 -32.98
C LYS A 46 -1.43 -1.97 -33.36
N SER A 47 -2.35 -2.18 -34.32
CA SER A 47 -2.62 -3.51 -34.87
C SER A 47 -1.50 -3.97 -35.81
N ALA A 48 -0.96 -3.08 -36.65
CA ALA A 48 0.15 -3.42 -37.54
C ALA A 48 1.40 -3.84 -36.80
N ALA A 49 2.14 -4.80 -37.33
CA ALA A 49 3.41 -5.27 -36.79
C ALA A 49 4.42 -4.12 -36.59
N TRP A 50 5.24 -4.24 -35.55
CA TRP A 50 6.40 -3.36 -35.39
C TRP A 50 7.42 -3.67 -36.49
N SER A 51 7.84 -2.65 -37.22
CA SER A 51 8.81 -2.80 -38.30
C SER A 51 9.62 -1.52 -38.51
N GLY A 52 10.79 -1.64 -39.13
CA GLY A 52 11.65 -0.53 -39.46
C GLY A 52 12.75 -0.30 -38.43
N SER A 53 13.24 0.93 -38.38
CA SER A 53 14.27 1.35 -37.43
C SER A 53 13.88 2.66 -36.77
N PHE A 54 14.37 2.84 -35.57
CA PHE A 54 14.20 4.01 -34.73
C PHE A 54 15.58 4.51 -34.33
N ASN A 55 15.80 5.83 -34.39
CA ASN A 55 17.04 6.47 -33.99
C ASN A 55 16.76 7.47 -32.87
N ASP A 56 17.42 7.32 -31.72
CA ASP A 56 17.28 8.22 -30.56
C ASP A 56 18.19 9.45 -30.60
N GLY A 57 18.78 9.73 -31.77
CA GLY A 57 19.76 10.80 -31.97
C GLY A 57 21.21 10.36 -31.76
N THR A 58 21.44 9.19 -31.18
CA THR A 58 22.76 8.61 -30.91
C THR A 58 22.88 7.19 -31.49
N THR A 59 21.83 6.39 -31.36
CA THR A 59 21.84 4.97 -31.73
C THR A 59 20.61 4.64 -32.58
N THR A 60 20.82 3.81 -33.62
CA THR A 60 19.72 3.26 -34.42
C THR A 60 19.36 1.87 -33.90
N TYR A 61 18.12 1.72 -33.48
CA TYR A 61 17.52 0.46 -33.01
C TYR A 61 16.66 -0.14 -34.10
N GLN A 62 16.79 -1.44 -34.35
CA GLN A 62 15.85 -2.16 -35.19
C GLN A 62 14.58 -2.46 -34.39
N VAL A 63 13.41 -2.23 -35.01
CA VAL A 63 12.11 -2.38 -34.37
C VAL A 63 11.38 -3.57 -34.96
N SER A 64 10.88 -4.45 -34.14
CA SER A 64 10.08 -5.63 -34.51
C SER A 64 9.13 -6.03 -33.39
N ASP A 65 8.27 -7.02 -33.62
CA ASP A 65 7.40 -7.57 -32.61
C ASP A 65 8.14 -8.23 -31.41
N THR A 66 9.43 -8.53 -31.57
CA THR A 66 10.30 -9.04 -30.49
C THR A 66 11.22 -7.95 -29.89
N ALA A 67 11.27 -6.79 -30.51
CA ALA A 67 12.10 -5.64 -30.07
C ALA A 67 11.28 -4.36 -30.29
N GLN A 68 10.36 -4.08 -29.38
CA GLN A 68 9.48 -2.91 -29.46
C GLN A 68 10.24 -1.61 -29.18
N PRO A 69 9.85 -0.48 -29.78
CA PRO A 69 10.44 0.80 -29.45
C PRO A 69 10.14 1.18 -28.00
N ASP A 70 11.19 1.63 -27.29
CA ASP A 70 11.01 2.23 -25.96
C ASP A 70 10.30 3.59 -26.14
N PRO A 71 9.11 3.79 -25.54
CA PRO A 71 8.38 5.05 -25.67
C PRO A 71 9.14 6.24 -25.07
N ASN A 72 10.09 6.00 -24.18
CA ASN A 72 10.93 7.06 -23.58
C ASN A 72 12.16 7.41 -24.43
N LYS A 73 12.47 6.58 -25.44
CA LYS A 73 13.59 6.81 -26.37
C LYS A 73 13.05 7.32 -27.70
N THR A 74 12.47 8.49 -27.71
CA THR A 74 12.05 9.13 -28.94
C THR A 74 13.11 10.13 -29.40
N ASN A 75 13.27 10.30 -30.71
CA ASN A 75 14.00 11.43 -31.29
C ASN A 75 13.31 12.78 -31.00
N ALA A 76 12.39 12.83 -30.07
CA ALA A 76 11.68 14.04 -29.77
C ALA A 76 12.67 15.09 -29.26
N PRO A 77 12.84 16.18 -29.96
CA PRO A 77 13.58 17.29 -29.43
C PRO A 77 12.81 17.85 -28.23
N SER A 78 13.44 17.78 -27.08
CA SER A 78 13.16 18.60 -25.90
C SER A 78 11.74 18.68 -25.32
N SER A 79 10.72 18.02 -25.86
CA SER A 79 9.35 18.05 -25.30
C SER A 79 8.52 16.85 -25.78
N ASP A 80 8.19 15.95 -24.87
CA ASP A 80 7.25 14.84 -25.08
C ASP A 80 5.81 15.30 -25.30
N THR A 81 5.56 16.60 -25.22
CA THR A 81 4.24 17.23 -25.26
C THR A 81 3.95 17.96 -26.57
N THR A 82 4.71 17.71 -27.64
CA THR A 82 4.39 18.30 -28.94
C THR A 82 3.11 17.70 -29.53
N ALA A 83 2.36 18.50 -30.28
CA ALA A 83 1.18 18.03 -30.97
C ALA A 83 1.46 16.83 -31.90
N ASN A 84 2.67 16.76 -32.44
CA ASN A 84 3.12 15.66 -33.30
C ASN A 84 3.31 14.36 -32.51
N THR A 85 3.95 14.43 -31.34
CA THR A 85 4.10 13.26 -30.44
C THR A 85 2.74 12.76 -29.98
N SER A 86 1.87 13.65 -29.56
CA SER A 86 0.49 13.31 -29.21
C SER A 86 -0.23 12.62 -30.36
N TYR A 87 -0.14 13.17 -31.58
CA TYR A 87 -0.76 12.56 -32.74
C TYR A 87 -0.22 11.16 -33.04
N SER A 88 1.07 10.90 -32.85
CA SER A 88 1.68 9.58 -33.07
C SER A 88 1.09 8.49 -32.16
N HIS A 89 0.57 8.86 -30.99
CA HIS A 89 -0.11 7.94 -30.09
C HIS A 89 -1.61 7.80 -30.42
N TRP A 90 -2.24 8.88 -30.88
CA TRP A 90 -3.66 8.87 -31.23
C TRP A 90 -3.97 8.14 -32.53
N LYS A 91 -3.09 8.24 -33.54
CA LYS A 91 -3.36 7.74 -34.89
C LYS A 91 -3.56 6.23 -34.97
N ASP A 92 -2.92 5.47 -34.10
CA ASP A 92 -2.98 4.01 -34.05
C ASP A 92 -3.85 3.47 -32.89
N MET A 93 -4.57 4.34 -32.18
CA MET A 93 -5.53 3.96 -31.16
C MET A 93 -6.74 3.27 -31.80
N ILE A 94 -7.07 2.06 -31.32
CA ILE A 94 -8.20 1.27 -31.78
C ILE A 94 -9.44 1.63 -30.98
N ALA A 95 -9.36 1.49 -29.66
CA ALA A 95 -10.47 1.73 -28.76
C ALA A 95 -9.98 2.04 -27.35
N ALA A 96 -10.84 2.64 -26.55
CA ALA A 96 -10.56 2.96 -25.15
C ALA A 96 -11.71 2.55 -24.24
N LYS A 97 -11.39 2.14 -23.03
CA LYS A 97 -12.35 1.80 -21.97
C LYS A 97 -12.12 2.67 -20.75
N LYS A 98 -13.21 3.21 -20.21
CA LYS A 98 -13.17 4.04 -19.00
C LYS A 98 -12.72 3.20 -17.80
N VAL A 99 -11.81 3.73 -17.04
CA VAL A 99 -11.32 3.13 -15.80
C VAL A 99 -12.17 3.63 -14.64
N ALA A 100 -12.88 2.75 -13.99
CA ALA A 100 -13.66 3.09 -12.79
C ALA A 100 -12.76 3.14 -11.54
N SER A 101 -13.18 3.87 -10.52
CA SER A 101 -12.47 3.93 -9.23
C SER A 101 -12.30 2.56 -8.57
N SER A 102 -13.24 1.63 -8.82
CA SER A 102 -13.17 0.24 -8.35
C SER A 102 -12.12 -0.61 -9.08
N ASP A 103 -11.53 -0.10 -10.14
CA ASP A 103 -10.51 -0.78 -10.96
C ASP A 103 -9.10 -0.30 -10.62
N VAL A 104 -8.98 0.56 -9.59
CA VAL A 104 -7.70 1.13 -9.15
C VAL A 104 -7.50 0.88 -7.66
N SER A 105 -6.32 0.37 -7.30
CA SER A 105 -5.93 0.15 -5.91
C SER A 105 -4.46 0.48 -5.71
N HIS A 106 -4.12 0.97 -4.51
CA HIS A 106 -2.73 0.88 -4.08
C HIS A 106 -2.34 -0.58 -3.97
N VAL A 107 -1.11 -0.89 -4.30
CA VAL A 107 -0.55 -2.23 -4.13
C VAL A 107 0.82 -2.17 -3.48
N ILE A 108 1.15 -3.23 -2.77
CA ILE A 108 2.44 -3.46 -2.13
C ILE A 108 3.00 -4.81 -2.56
N ALA A 109 4.29 -5.03 -2.36
CA ALA A 109 4.92 -6.31 -2.69
C ALA A 109 4.24 -7.47 -1.95
N ARG A 110 4.01 -8.58 -2.64
CA ARG A 110 3.42 -9.78 -2.05
C ARG A 110 4.45 -10.55 -1.25
N ASN A 111 4.25 -10.63 0.04
CA ASN A 111 5.05 -11.42 0.96
C ASN A 111 4.16 -12.45 1.64
N ASN A 112 4.22 -13.70 1.20
CA ASN A 112 3.47 -14.79 1.85
C ASN A 112 4.19 -15.21 3.13
N TRP A 113 3.43 -15.44 4.20
CA TRP A 113 3.96 -16.08 5.38
C TRP A 113 4.43 -17.51 5.06
N THR A 114 5.55 -17.89 5.60
CA THR A 114 6.13 -19.22 5.43
C THR A 114 6.76 -19.67 6.73
N SER A 115 6.44 -20.88 7.19
CA SER A 115 7.01 -21.44 8.42
C SER A 115 8.53 -21.58 8.32
N GLY A 116 9.22 -21.27 9.40
CA GLY A 116 10.67 -21.32 9.49
C GLY A 116 11.40 -20.14 8.85
N ARG A 117 10.67 -19.16 8.31
CA ARG A 117 11.25 -17.94 7.74
C ARG A 117 11.42 -16.87 8.81
N TYR A 118 12.42 -15.99 8.59
CA TYR A 118 12.67 -14.81 9.41
C TYR A 118 11.92 -13.61 8.86
N TYR A 119 11.42 -12.74 9.76
CA TYR A 119 10.75 -11.50 9.40
C TYR A 119 11.34 -10.34 10.19
N SER A 120 11.45 -9.18 9.55
CA SER A 120 11.85 -7.96 10.23
C SER A 120 10.69 -7.43 11.07
N MET A 121 10.98 -6.94 12.27
CA MET A 121 10.00 -6.18 13.03
C MET A 121 9.97 -4.72 12.55
N TYR A 122 8.87 -4.05 12.80
CA TYR A 122 8.81 -2.59 12.68
C TYR A 122 9.78 -1.95 13.68
N ASP A 123 10.52 -0.95 13.23
CA ASP A 123 11.49 -0.21 14.03
C ASP A 123 11.50 1.23 13.51
N ASP A 124 11.21 2.20 14.37
CA ASP A 124 11.10 3.63 14.04
C ASP A 124 12.42 4.26 13.61
N THR A 125 13.54 3.63 13.94
CA THR A 125 14.88 4.08 13.53
C THR A 125 15.31 3.57 12.16
N VAL A 126 14.55 2.63 11.57
CA VAL A 126 14.91 1.93 10.34
C VAL A 126 13.98 2.32 9.20
N LYS A 127 14.54 2.90 8.14
CA LYS A 127 13.81 3.19 6.90
C LYS A 127 13.95 2.02 5.93
N PHE A 128 12.87 1.29 5.68
CA PHE A 128 12.89 0.13 4.79
C PHE A 128 13.30 0.45 3.36
N SER A 129 12.98 1.66 2.87
CA SER A 129 13.36 2.13 1.53
C SER A 129 14.83 2.55 1.41
N SER A 130 15.53 2.73 2.54
CA SER A 130 16.90 3.26 2.59
C SER A 130 17.81 2.47 3.52
N LEU A 131 17.51 1.20 3.77
CA LEU A 131 18.34 0.34 4.61
C LEU A 131 19.75 0.24 4.02
N THR A 132 20.73 0.57 4.85
CA THR A 132 22.12 0.28 4.56
C THR A 132 22.43 -1.20 4.79
N ALA A 133 23.48 -1.73 4.21
CA ALA A 133 23.90 -3.11 4.44
C ALA A 133 24.08 -3.44 5.93
N SER A 134 24.55 -2.48 6.74
CA SER A 134 24.70 -2.64 8.19
C SER A 134 23.35 -2.71 8.92
N GLN A 135 22.35 -1.96 8.50
CA GLN A 135 21.00 -2.01 9.07
C GLN A 135 20.29 -3.29 8.66
N ALA A 136 20.46 -3.73 7.40
CA ALA A 136 19.97 -5.01 6.96
C ALA A 136 20.56 -6.18 7.77
N SER A 137 21.86 -6.14 8.09
CA SER A 137 22.52 -7.17 8.90
C SER A 137 22.02 -7.23 10.35
N GLN A 138 21.50 -6.16 10.92
CA GLN A 138 20.91 -6.14 12.26
C GLN A 138 19.58 -6.88 12.33
N ASN A 139 18.86 -6.96 11.21
CA ASN A 139 17.58 -7.65 11.11
C ASN A 139 17.71 -9.08 10.58
N VAL A 140 18.90 -9.53 10.26
CA VAL A 140 19.17 -10.87 9.73
C VAL A 140 19.64 -11.77 10.85
N ASN A 141 18.95 -12.88 11.07
CA ASN A 141 19.45 -13.93 11.91
C ASN A 141 20.25 -14.91 11.06
N SER A 142 21.54 -14.92 11.21
CA SER A 142 22.29 -16.10 10.85
C SER A 142 23.33 -16.38 11.93
N GLY A 143 23.36 -17.58 12.42
CA GLY A 143 24.51 -18.11 13.14
C GLY A 143 25.75 -18.19 12.23
N THR A 144 25.58 -18.00 10.94
CA THR A 144 26.58 -17.82 9.89
C THR A 144 26.33 -16.44 9.25
N ALA A 145 27.37 -15.66 9.08
CA ALA A 145 27.27 -14.38 8.39
C ALA A 145 26.61 -14.57 7.03
N ASP A 146 25.33 -14.18 6.92
CA ASP A 146 24.68 -14.09 5.63
C ASP A 146 25.25 -12.85 4.94
N THR A 147 26.17 -13.09 4.03
CA THR A 147 26.84 -12.06 3.24
C THR A 147 25.93 -11.50 2.14
N THR A 148 24.77 -12.11 1.93
CA THR A 148 23.70 -11.59 1.08
C THR A 148 22.69 -10.88 1.97
N ALA A 149 22.77 -9.56 2.08
CA ALA A 149 21.83 -8.72 2.82
C ALA A 149 20.43 -8.79 2.21
N THR A 150 19.73 -9.89 2.43
CA THR A 150 18.34 -10.03 2.03
C THR A 150 17.47 -9.36 3.09
N LEU A 151 16.81 -8.29 2.72
CA LEU A 151 15.81 -7.65 3.57
C LEU A 151 14.63 -8.61 3.77
N TYR A 152 14.37 -8.97 5.02
CA TYR A 152 13.16 -9.70 5.33
C TYR A 152 11.98 -8.73 5.41
N PRO A 153 10.82 -9.11 4.87
CA PRO A 153 9.65 -8.25 4.92
C PRO A 153 9.17 -8.08 6.37
N MET A 154 8.66 -6.89 6.69
CA MET A 154 8.04 -6.62 7.99
C MET A 154 6.54 -6.87 8.01
N TYR A 155 5.97 -7.31 6.90
CA TYR A 155 4.57 -7.67 6.79
C TYR A 155 4.42 -8.93 5.94
N VAL A 156 3.34 -9.64 6.18
CA VAL A 156 3.04 -10.89 5.48
C VAL A 156 1.56 -10.99 5.16
N MET A 157 1.25 -11.72 4.11
CA MET A 157 -0.10 -12.22 3.83
C MET A 157 -0.15 -13.70 4.22
N ASN A 158 -1.14 -14.09 5.00
CA ASN A 158 -1.35 -15.48 5.38
C ASN A 158 -2.13 -16.27 4.32
N SER A 159 -2.34 -17.57 4.58
CA SER A 159 -3.06 -18.49 3.67
C SER A 159 -4.53 -18.12 3.45
N THR A 160 -5.13 -17.28 4.29
CA THR A 160 -6.52 -16.82 4.22
C THR A 160 -6.66 -15.35 3.77
N PHE A 161 -5.66 -14.82 3.06
CA PHE A 161 -5.62 -13.45 2.53
C PHE A 161 -5.72 -12.34 3.60
N LYS A 162 -5.29 -12.63 4.82
CA LYS A 162 -5.14 -11.63 5.88
C LYS A 162 -3.72 -11.09 5.89
N VAL A 163 -3.58 -9.78 6.05
CA VAL A 163 -2.28 -9.09 6.06
C VAL A 163 -1.93 -8.68 7.48
N TYR A 164 -0.70 -8.98 7.87
CA TYR A 164 -0.16 -8.74 9.21
C TYR A 164 1.15 -7.98 9.15
N LYS A 165 1.34 -7.01 10.06
CA LYS A 165 2.59 -6.30 10.29
C LYS A 165 3.30 -6.90 11.50
N CYS A 166 4.59 -7.17 11.35
CA CYS A 166 5.41 -7.70 12.45
C CYS A 166 5.79 -6.57 13.40
N LEU A 167 5.30 -6.60 14.63
CA LEU A 167 5.66 -5.65 15.68
C LEU A 167 6.86 -6.13 16.49
N TYR A 168 6.97 -7.44 16.72
CA TYR A 168 8.09 -8.05 17.41
C TYR A 168 8.42 -9.41 16.82
N ASN A 169 9.69 -9.70 16.62
CA ASN A 169 10.18 -10.89 15.93
C ASN A 169 10.99 -11.85 16.84
N ASN A 170 10.71 -11.81 18.13
CA ASN A 170 11.34 -12.65 19.14
C ASN A 170 12.88 -12.63 19.08
N LYS A 171 13.47 -11.42 19.04
CA LYS A 171 14.93 -11.25 19.02
C LYS A 171 15.59 -11.97 20.17
N ASN A 172 16.65 -12.70 19.90
CA ASN A 172 17.51 -13.27 20.92
C ASN A 172 18.38 -12.17 21.59
N GLU A 173 19.14 -12.52 22.62
CA GLU A 173 20.03 -11.60 23.34
C GLU A 173 21.05 -10.88 22.44
N ALA A 174 21.42 -11.48 21.32
CA ALA A 174 22.27 -10.82 20.31
C ALA A 174 21.48 -9.87 19.36
N GLY A 175 20.20 -9.61 19.64
CA GLY A 175 19.35 -8.73 18.85
C GLY A 175 18.92 -9.34 17.50
N ARG A 176 19.08 -10.64 17.30
CA ARG A 176 18.75 -11.33 16.05
C ARG A 176 17.36 -11.94 16.12
N PRO A 177 16.53 -11.85 15.05
CA PRO A 177 15.22 -12.47 15.02
C PRO A 177 15.34 -13.99 15.11
N LEU A 178 14.32 -14.65 15.66
CA LEU A 178 14.12 -16.09 15.56
C LEU A 178 13.17 -16.41 14.40
N PRO A 179 13.19 -17.66 13.87
CA PRO A 179 12.28 -18.01 12.77
C PRO A 179 10.82 -18.04 13.25
N SER A 180 9.90 -17.49 12.46
CA SER A 180 8.47 -17.65 12.72
C SER A 180 8.01 -19.06 12.33
N THR A 181 7.34 -19.74 13.24
CA THR A 181 6.85 -21.11 13.04
C THR A 181 5.33 -21.23 13.20
N VAL A 182 4.68 -20.16 13.63
CA VAL A 182 3.23 -20.10 13.85
C VAL A 182 2.61 -19.08 12.91
N GLU A 183 1.71 -19.53 12.02
CA GLU A 183 1.01 -18.64 11.10
C GLU A 183 0.08 -17.67 11.86
N PRO A 184 0.13 -16.35 11.62
CA PRO A 184 -0.82 -15.44 12.24
C PRO A 184 -2.22 -15.61 11.61
N THR A 185 -3.23 -15.82 12.46
CA THR A 185 -4.61 -16.09 12.01
C THR A 185 -5.65 -15.19 12.69
N HIS A 186 -5.28 -14.54 13.82
CA HIS A 186 -6.20 -13.69 14.58
C HIS A 186 -6.64 -12.44 13.82
N THR A 187 -7.77 -11.88 14.23
CA THR A 187 -8.31 -10.60 13.73
C THR A 187 -8.54 -9.63 14.90
N THR A 188 -7.57 -9.55 15.82
CA THR A 188 -7.66 -8.67 16.98
C THR A 188 -7.64 -7.20 16.53
N THR A 189 -8.68 -6.46 16.87
CA THR A 189 -8.89 -5.06 16.45
C THR A 189 -8.59 -4.05 17.55
N THR A 190 -8.07 -4.48 18.71
CA THR A 190 -7.73 -3.60 19.82
C THR A 190 -6.55 -2.67 19.47
N ALA A 191 -6.49 -1.52 20.15
CA ALA A 191 -5.39 -0.57 20.00
C ALA A 191 -4.05 -1.21 20.39
N ALA A 192 -4.00 -1.86 21.55
CA ALA A 192 -2.80 -2.49 22.08
C ALA A 192 -2.25 -3.58 21.16
N ALA A 193 -0.94 -3.80 21.22
CA ALA A 193 -0.30 -4.91 20.56
C ALA A 193 -0.95 -6.24 20.99
N PRO A 194 -1.19 -7.17 20.06
CA PRO A 194 -1.69 -8.50 20.40
C PRO A 194 -0.69 -9.25 21.27
N ALA A 195 -1.16 -10.29 21.96
CA ALA A 195 -0.28 -11.20 22.69
C ALA A 195 0.68 -11.90 21.70
N ALA A 196 1.90 -12.14 22.16
CA ALA A 196 2.88 -12.91 21.40
C ALA A 196 2.35 -14.32 21.13
N GLN A 197 2.60 -14.82 19.91
CA GLN A 197 2.33 -16.22 19.55
C GLN A 197 3.32 -17.16 20.28
N SER A 198 3.10 -18.47 20.19
CA SER A 198 3.97 -19.45 20.87
C SER A 198 5.41 -19.46 20.33
N ASP A 199 5.66 -18.93 19.14
CA ASP A 199 6.99 -18.71 18.59
C ASP A 199 7.60 -17.35 19.01
N GLY A 200 6.89 -16.57 19.84
CA GLY A 200 7.31 -15.28 20.37
C GLY A 200 7.09 -14.09 19.42
N TYR A 201 6.58 -14.32 18.22
CA TYR A 201 6.24 -13.24 17.31
C TYR A 201 4.99 -12.49 17.75
N VAL A 202 4.99 -11.17 17.57
CA VAL A 202 3.81 -10.29 17.75
C VAL A 202 3.43 -9.74 16.38
N TRP A 203 2.28 -10.16 15.90
CA TRP A 203 1.73 -9.75 14.61
C TRP A 203 0.53 -8.84 14.81
N LYS A 204 0.56 -7.62 14.27
CA LYS A 204 -0.62 -6.75 14.19
C LYS A 204 -1.41 -7.10 12.94
N TYR A 205 -2.67 -7.48 13.12
CA TYR A 205 -3.60 -7.62 12.01
C TYR A 205 -3.87 -6.23 11.40
N MET A 206 -3.76 -6.13 10.07
CA MET A 206 -3.94 -4.88 9.34
C MET A 206 -5.28 -4.86 8.58
N TYR A 207 -5.51 -5.86 7.75
CA TYR A 207 -6.72 -5.98 6.95
C TYR A 207 -6.84 -7.37 6.31
N THR A 208 -8.03 -7.65 5.77
CA THR A 208 -8.28 -8.83 4.93
C THR A 208 -8.54 -8.39 3.50
N ILE A 209 -7.89 -9.05 2.54
CA ILE A 209 -8.15 -8.85 1.11
C ILE A 209 -9.44 -9.59 0.77
N SER A 210 -10.45 -8.87 0.30
CA SER A 210 -11.72 -9.47 -0.10
C SER A 210 -11.59 -10.34 -1.35
N ALA A 211 -12.54 -11.25 -1.56
CA ALA A 211 -12.55 -12.08 -2.77
C ALA A 211 -12.57 -11.25 -4.07
N ALA A 212 -13.30 -10.14 -4.09
CA ALA A 212 -13.35 -9.23 -5.23
C ALA A 212 -12.01 -8.54 -5.48
N GLU A 213 -11.34 -8.07 -4.44
CA GLU A 213 -10.00 -7.46 -4.54
C GLU A 213 -8.94 -8.49 -4.92
N SER A 214 -9.06 -9.72 -4.42
CA SER A 214 -8.15 -10.81 -4.76
C SER A 214 -8.18 -11.10 -6.27
N LEU A 215 -9.37 -11.18 -6.86
CA LEU A 215 -9.52 -11.41 -8.30
C LEU A 215 -8.96 -10.27 -9.15
N LYS A 216 -9.08 -9.02 -8.68
CA LYS A 216 -8.63 -7.84 -9.42
C LYS A 216 -7.14 -7.56 -9.23
N PHE A 217 -6.65 -7.56 -7.99
CA PHE A 217 -5.38 -6.92 -7.64
C PHE A 217 -4.31 -7.85 -7.06
N VAL A 218 -4.64 -9.10 -6.72
CA VAL A 218 -3.60 -10.04 -6.29
C VAL A 218 -2.92 -10.63 -7.51
N THR A 219 -1.59 -10.55 -7.52
CA THR A 219 -0.72 -11.16 -8.51
C THR A 219 0.33 -12.05 -7.84
N SER A 220 1.25 -12.61 -8.60
CA SER A 220 2.43 -13.29 -8.04
C SER A 220 3.34 -12.36 -7.24
N SER A 221 3.36 -11.06 -7.58
CA SER A 221 4.31 -10.07 -7.04
C SER A 221 3.68 -8.99 -6.19
N TYR A 222 2.36 -8.75 -6.29
CA TYR A 222 1.68 -7.64 -5.61
C TYR A 222 0.37 -8.07 -4.96
N ILE A 223 0.01 -7.36 -3.87
CA ILE A 223 -1.27 -7.46 -3.18
C ILE A 223 -1.85 -6.05 -2.96
N PRO A 224 -3.20 -5.89 -2.97
CA PRO A 224 -3.83 -4.60 -2.73
C PRO A 224 -3.66 -4.16 -1.28
N VAL A 225 -3.58 -2.84 -1.08
CA VAL A 225 -3.61 -2.18 0.21
C VAL A 225 -4.50 -0.95 0.14
N LYS A 226 -5.26 -0.67 1.18
CA LYS A 226 -6.16 0.48 1.24
C LYS A 226 -6.22 1.05 2.64
N GLN A 227 -6.62 2.32 2.74
CA GLN A 227 -7.08 2.96 3.95
C GLN A 227 -8.58 3.23 3.79
N ILE A 228 -9.39 2.75 4.73
CA ILE A 228 -10.86 2.89 4.65
C ILE A 228 -11.29 4.21 5.28
N ARG A 229 -10.63 4.65 6.33
CA ARG A 229 -10.96 5.86 7.09
C ARG A 229 -11.01 7.11 6.22
N ASP A 230 -10.10 7.28 5.27
CA ASP A 230 -10.09 8.45 4.38
C ASP A 230 -11.30 8.51 3.46
N ALA A 231 -11.78 7.37 2.99
CA ALA A 231 -12.99 7.32 2.19
C ALA A 231 -14.24 7.79 2.95
N ASN A 232 -14.14 7.92 4.28
CA ASN A 232 -15.26 8.20 5.17
C ASN A 232 -15.05 9.41 6.09
N ALA A 233 -13.80 9.78 6.40
CA ALA A 233 -13.49 10.83 7.37
C ALA A 233 -13.87 12.23 6.85
N TYR A 234 -13.82 12.40 5.55
CA TYR A 234 -14.15 13.65 4.86
C TYR A 234 -15.25 13.43 3.82
N GLY A 235 -16.05 12.38 3.98
CA GLY A 235 -17.22 12.11 3.16
C GLY A 235 -18.10 13.32 3.18
N GLN A 236 -18.29 13.88 2.04
CA GLN A 236 -19.05 15.06 1.71
C GLN A 236 -20.39 15.10 2.43
N GLY A 237 -20.56 16.05 3.32
CA GLY A 237 -21.82 16.33 3.99
C GLY A 237 -22.07 15.58 5.30
N GLY A 238 -21.08 14.90 5.86
CA GLY A 238 -21.19 14.28 7.17
C GLY A 238 -21.04 15.31 8.29
N THR A 239 -22.02 15.38 9.17
CA THR A 239 -21.91 16.01 10.49
C THR A 239 -20.63 15.49 11.17
N ALA A 240 -20.00 16.31 12.00
CA ALA A 240 -18.81 15.94 12.78
C ALA A 240 -18.96 14.54 13.39
N GLY A 241 -18.21 13.57 12.87
CA GLY A 241 -18.39 12.16 13.18
C GLY A 241 -18.47 11.26 11.94
N GLY A 242 -18.50 11.84 10.72
CA GLY A 242 -18.20 11.17 9.47
C GLY A 242 -19.14 10.07 9.00
N MET A 243 -20.28 9.83 9.64
CA MET A 243 -21.24 8.86 9.19
C MET A 243 -22.55 9.51 8.82
N ALA A 244 -22.89 9.48 7.54
CA ALA A 244 -24.25 9.78 7.12
C ALA A 244 -25.18 8.78 7.79
N ALA A 245 -26.14 9.28 8.57
CA ALA A 245 -27.25 8.46 9.04
C ALA A 245 -27.95 7.85 7.81
N GLY A 246 -27.84 6.53 7.63
CA GLY A 246 -28.54 5.78 6.58
C GLY A 246 -27.71 5.17 5.47
N GLY A 247 -26.41 5.42 5.35
CA GLY A 247 -25.52 4.63 4.51
C GLY A 247 -25.05 3.42 5.30
N ALA A 248 -25.46 2.22 4.93
CA ALA A 248 -24.91 0.99 5.46
C ALA A 248 -23.42 0.87 5.05
N LYS A 249 -22.57 1.65 5.73
CA LYS A 249 -21.14 1.40 5.70
C LYS A 249 -20.94 0.33 6.73
N ASP A 250 -20.32 -0.72 6.31
CA ASP A 250 -19.94 -1.82 7.17
C ASP A 250 -18.90 -1.32 8.19
N ASP A 251 -19.40 -0.60 9.21
CA ASP A 251 -18.62 -0.15 10.36
C ASP A 251 -18.11 -1.33 11.20
N SER A 252 -18.58 -2.53 10.89
CA SER A 252 -18.16 -3.78 11.49
C SER A 252 -16.95 -4.39 10.77
N SER A 253 -16.46 -3.82 9.64
CA SER A 253 -15.25 -4.35 9.03
C SER A 253 -14.07 -4.23 10.00
N ASP A 254 -13.36 -5.33 10.19
CA ASP A 254 -12.21 -5.40 11.09
C ASP A 254 -11.18 -4.29 10.78
N GLN A 255 -10.99 -3.93 9.52
CA GLN A 255 -10.07 -2.86 9.14
C GLN A 255 -10.51 -1.48 9.65
N VAL A 256 -11.80 -1.14 9.58
CA VAL A 256 -12.31 0.14 10.14
C VAL A 256 -12.05 0.21 11.63
N LEU A 257 -12.23 -0.90 12.34
CA LEU A 257 -11.95 -0.96 13.79
C LEU A 257 -10.45 -0.82 14.07
N ILE A 258 -9.58 -1.45 13.27
CA ILE A 258 -8.13 -1.27 13.38
C ILE A 258 -7.73 0.19 13.22
N GLU A 259 -8.22 0.85 12.17
CA GLU A 259 -7.90 2.26 11.89
C GLU A 259 -8.42 3.23 12.96
N ARG A 260 -9.62 2.95 13.51
CA ARG A 260 -10.24 3.77 14.55
C ARG A 260 -9.61 3.57 15.93
N ASN A 261 -9.19 2.36 16.23
CA ASN A 261 -8.61 2.01 17.53
C ASN A 261 -7.10 2.31 17.59
N ALA A 262 -6.47 2.68 16.48
CA ALA A 262 -5.07 3.08 16.49
C ALA A 262 -4.88 4.33 17.36
N ILE A 263 -3.83 4.33 18.18
CA ILE A 263 -3.51 5.42 19.09
C ILE A 263 -2.17 6.04 18.69
N ASP A 264 -2.19 7.31 18.36
CA ASP A 264 -1.00 8.05 17.99
C ASP A 264 0.00 8.10 19.15
N GLY A 265 1.24 7.71 18.87
CA GLY A 265 2.30 7.70 19.88
C GLY A 265 2.11 6.68 21.00
N ALA A 266 1.37 5.60 20.80
CA ALA A 266 1.22 4.52 21.78
C ALA A 266 2.49 3.67 21.88
N LEU A 267 3.08 3.53 23.07
CA LEU A 267 4.25 2.67 23.30
C LEU A 267 3.80 1.23 23.56
N ASP A 268 3.60 0.47 22.50
CA ASP A 268 3.12 -0.91 22.57
C ASP A 268 4.25 -1.95 22.65
N ILE A 269 5.43 -1.62 22.11
CA ILE A 269 6.56 -2.55 21.96
C ILE A 269 7.80 -1.97 22.63
N PHE A 270 8.46 -2.84 23.38
CA PHE A 270 9.73 -2.58 24.05
C PHE A 270 10.73 -3.66 23.69
N VAL A 271 11.92 -3.27 23.25
CA VAL A 271 12.99 -4.20 22.90
C VAL A 271 14.01 -4.24 24.04
N ILE A 272 14.19 -5.41 24.65
CA ILE A 272 15.23 -5.66 25.63
C ILE A 272 16.49 -6.06 24.85
N SER A 273 17.52 -5.20 24.89
CA SER A 273 18.82 -5.48 24.29
C SER A 273 19.87 -5.92 25.33
N ASN A 274 19.60 -5.63 26.59
CA ASN A 274 20.33 -6.16 27.72
C ASN A 274 19.35 -6.33 28.88
N ASP A 275 19.27 -7.50 29.44
CA ASP A 275 18.36 -7.85 30.53
C ASP A 275 18.84 -7.37 31.93
N GLY A 276 20.11 -6.95 32.03
CA GLY A 276 20.73 -6.52 33.26
C GLY A 276 20.82 -7.61 34.31
N ALA A 277 21.11 -7.23 35.56
CA ALA A 277 21.22 -8.15 36.66
C ALA A 277 20.89 -7.49 38.01
N ASN A 278 20.63 -8.32 39.01
CA ASN A 278 20.49 -7.94 40.43
C ASN A 278 19.29 -7.04 40.75
N TYR A 279 18.32 -6.89 39.85
CA TYR A 279 17.05 -6.26 40.20
C TYR A 279 16.24 -7.17 41.11
N HIS A 280 15.40 -6.56 41.94
CA HIS A 280 14.57 -7.33 42.86
C HIS A 280 13.15 -7.46 42.34
N PHE A 281 12.68 -8.71 42.27
CA PHE A 281 11.32 -9.05 41.87
C PHE A 281 10.64 -9.91 42.91
N GLU A 282 9.37 -9.63 43.17
CA GLU A 282 8.49 -10.47 43.96
C GLU A 282 7.18 -10.71 43.21
N ASN A 283 6.78 -11.96 43.11
CA ASN A 283 5.58 -12.37 42.38
C ASN A 283 4.54 -12.92 43.33
N ASN A 284 3.26 -12.70 43.00
CA ASN A 284 2.09 -13.27 43.70
C ASN A 284 2.08 -13.02 45.22
N LYS A 285 2.50 -11.85 45.67
CA LYS A 285 2.49 -11.50 47.09
C LYS A 285 1.09 -11.09 47.53
N ALA A 286 0.62 -11.62 48.64
CA ALA A 286 -0.69 -11.29 49.19
C ALA A 286 -0.75 -9.85 49.66
N ILE A 287 -1.75 -9.11 49.23
CA ILE A 287 -2.06 -7.78 49.77
C ILE A 287 -2.88 -7.97 51.04
N ALA A 288 -2.44 -7.41 52.14
CA ALA A 288 -3.16 -7.44 53.41
C ALA A 288 -4.18 -6.29 53.53
N SER A 289 -3.82 -5.10 53.03
CA SER A 289 -4.71 -3.94 52.95
C SER A 289 -4.21 -2.93 51.93
N GLY A 290 -5.12 -2.08 51.42
CA GLY A 290 -4.78 -0.99 50.50
C GLY A 290 -5.80 0.14 50.56
N THR A 291 -5.35 1.36 50.83
CA THR A 291 -6.17 2.57 50.85
C THR A 291 -5.33 3.82 50.64
N GLY A 292 -5.86 4.80 49.94
CA GLY A 292 -5.14 6.04 49.68
C GLY A 292 -3.78 5.80 49.01
N THR A 293 -2.70 6.19 49.65
CA THR A 293 -1.32 5.97 49.17
C THR A 293 -0.62 4.81 49.89
N THR A 294 -1.34 4.01 50.68
CA THR A 294 -0.77 2.93 51.48
C THR A 294 -1.18 1.57 50.97
N LEU A 295 -0.22 0.68 50.79
CA LEU A 295 -0.44 -0.71 50.44
C LEU A 295 0.38 -1.61 51.37
N VAL A 296 -0.26 -2.55 52.07
CA VAL A 296 0.42 -3.51 52.93
C VAL A 296 0.52 -4.86 52.23
N VAL A 297 1.73 -5.35 52.08
CA VAL A 297 2.05 -6.58 51.35
C VAL A 297 2.69 -7.59 52.32
N SER A 298 2.17 -8.80 52.32
CA SER A 298 2.60 -9.88 53.21
C SER A 298 3.74 -10.72 52.59
N ALA A 299 4.53 -11.34 53.47
CA ALA A 299 5.62 -12.26 53.13
C ALA A 299 6.64 -11.67 52.15
N THR A 300 6.97 -10.42 52.31
CA THR A 300 7.99 -9.72 51.53
C THR A 300 9.41 -10.11 51.98
N SER A 301 10.38 -10.14 51.07
CA SER A 301 11.74 -10.63 51.34
C SER A 301 12.72 -9.52 51.72
N LEU A 302 12.49 -8.27 51.33
CA LEU A 302 13.32 -7.12 51.71
C LEU A 302 12.84 -6.54 53.03
N THR A 303 13.72 -6.54 54.05
CA THR A 303 13.36 -6.22 55.44
C THR A 303 13.91 -4.87 55.94
N THR A 304 14.68 -4.16 55.15
CA THR A 304 15.22 -2.86 55.49
C THR A 304 14.26 -1.71 55.16
N ALA A 305 14.33 -0.63 55.88
CA ALA A 305 13.53 0.57 55.57
C ALA A 305 13.85 1.07 54.16
N ASN A 306 12.84 1.52 53.47
CA ASN A 306 12.92 2.00 52.08
C ASN A 306 13.46 0.99 51.04
N ALA A 307 13.56 -0.29 51.38
CA ALA A 307 14.10 -1.32 50.45
C ALA A 307 13.32 -1.41 49.15
N TYR A 308 12.03 -1.15 49.18
CA TYR A 308 11.17 -1.15 47.98
C TYR A 308 11.00 0.23 47.34
N ALA A 309 11.70 1.26 47.78
CA ALA A 309 11.66 2.54 47.09
C ALA A 309 12.12 2.38 45.63
N ASN A 310 11.53 3.15 44.73
CA ASN A 310 11.73 3.00 43.27
C ASN A 310 11.35 1.62 42.69
N SER A 311 10.45 0.89 43.36
CA SER A 311 9.77 -0.26 42.78
C SER A 311 8.46 0.16 42.13
N SER A 312 7.99 -0.68 41.20
CA SER A 312 6.59 -0.74 40.76
C SER A 312 5.85 -1.79 41.56
N VAL A 313 4.60 -1.53 41.89
CA VAL A 313 3.67 -2.55 42.35
C VAL A 313 2.53 -2.65 41.36
N TYR A 314 2.20 -3.89 40.94
CA TYR A 314 1.16 -4.19 39.97
C TYR A 314 0.18 -5.24 40.53
N PHE A 315 -1.11 -4.94 40.43
CA PHE A 315 -2.18 -5.87 40.79
C PHE A 315 -3.46 -5.53 40.02
N THR A 316 -4.38 -6.49 39.94
CA THR A 316 -5.71 -6.29 39.37
C THR A 316 -6.77 -6.42 40.47
N TYR A 317 -7.68 -5.46 40.54
CA TYR A 317 -8.79 -5.47 41.49
C TYR A 317 -10.06 -4.92 40.83
N GLY A 318 -11.18 -5.65 40.99
CA GLY A 318 -12.44 -5.27 40.37
C GLY A 318 -12.39 -5.17 38.82
N GLY A 319 -11.54 -5.96 38.17
CA GLY A 319 -11.37 -5.93 36.71
C GLY A 319 -10.44 -4.80 36.21
N THR A 320 -9.96 -3.93 37.09
CA THR A 320 -9.03 -2.84 36.75
C THR A 320 -7.61 -3.19 37.19
N SER A 321 -6.65 -2.93 36.33
CA SER A 321 -5.23 -3.08 36.62
C SER A 321 -4.66 -1.79 37.21
N TYR A 322 -3.82 -1.93 38.20
CA TYR A 322 -3.18 -0.81 38.94
C TYR A 322 -1.68 -0.97 38.86
N VAL A 323 -0.99 0.04 38.36
CA VAL A 323 0.48 0.19 38.41
C VAL A 323 0.80 1.40 39.24
N ARG A 324 1.58 1.24 40.32
CA ARG A 324 1.96 2.35 41.18
C ARG A 324 3.44 2.30 41.53
N LYS A 325 4.09 3.47 41.54
CA LYS A 325 5.45 3.60 42.00
C LYS A 325 5.48 3.64 43.51
N VAL A 326 6.40 2.90 44.13
CA VAL A 326 6.68 2.93 45.55
C VAL A 326 7.64 4.08 45.85
N ALA A 327 7.21 5.01 46.68
CA ALA A 327 8.02 6.15 47.14
C ALA A 327 8.90 5.76 48.33
N SER A 328 8.36 5.00 49.28
CA SER A 328 9.07 4.53 50.49
C SER A 328 8.46 3.23 51.00
N SER A 329 9.15 2.53 51.86
CA SER A 329 8.64 1.33 52.50
C SER A 329 9.14 1.17 53.94
N THR A 330 8.33 0.53 54.80
CA THR A 330 8.70 0.06 56.12
C THR A 330 8.38 -1.41 56.27
N TYR A 331 9.21 -2.14 57.01
CA TYR A 331 9.01 -3.56 57.27
C TYR A 331 8.63 -3.81 58.73
N ASN A 332 7.65 -4.66 58.95
CA ASN A 332 7.24 -5.13 60.28
C ASN A 332 7.61 -6.60 60.42
N SER A 333 8.61 -6.87 61.26
CA SER A 333 9.11 -8.22 61.50
C SER A 333 8.12 -9.09 62.26
N GLY A 334 7.23 -8.53 63.05
CA GLY A 334 6.23 -9.26 63.84
C GLY A 334 5.12 -9.88 62.96
N THR A 335 4.84 -9.27 61.79
CA THR A 335 3.82 -9.74 60.85
C THR A 335 4.41 -10.21 59.52
N SER A 336 5.72 -10.06 59.34
CA SER A 336 6.42 -10.33 58.06
C SER A 336 5.78 -9.56 56.88
N GLN A 337 5.41 -8.28 57.14
CA GLN A 337 4.73 -7.44 56.15
C GLN A 337 5.54 -6.17 55.85
N SER A 338 5.49 -5.73 54.60
CA SER A 338 5.95 -4.40 54.21
C SER A 338 4.78 -3.47 53.97
N THR A 339 4.84 -2.29 54.55
CA THR A 339 3.97 -1.17 54.23
C THR A 339 4.64 -0.32 53.15
N LEU A 340 4.05 -0.31 51.96
CA LEU A 340 4.51 0.45 50.82
C LEU A 340 3.76 1.78 50.76
N THR A 341 4.49 2.89 50.76
CA THR A 341 3.93 4.22 50.49
C THR A 341 4.05 4.51 48.99
N LEU A 342 2.94 4.71 48.34
CA LEU A 342 2.86 4.92 46.91
C LEU A 342 3.02 6.41 46.56
N SER A 343 3.63 6.70 45.43
CA SER A 343 3.80 8.09 44.94
C SER A 343 2.49 8.71 44.42
N LYS A 344 1.48 7.87 44.14
CA LYS A 344 0.14 8.28 43.70
C LYS A 344 -0.91 7.42 44.40
N THR A 345 -2.06 8.00 44.71
CA THR A 345 -3.18 7.27 45.36
C THR A 345 -3.62 6.07 44.49
N LEU A 346 -4.08 5.04 45.17
CA LEU A 346 -4.72 3.89 44.52
C LEU A 346 -5.98 4.30 43.74
N GLY A 347 -6.72 5.30 44.25
CA GLY A 347 -8.03 5.68 43.74
C GLY A 347 -9.16 4.70 44.10
N VAL A 348 -8.82 3.68 44.90
CA VAL A 348 -9.74 2.64 45.38
C VAL A 348 -9.34 2.22 46.78
N THR A 349 -10.30 1.81 47.60
CA THR A 349 -10.05 1.12 48.88
C THR A 349 -10.27 -0.36 48.68
N LEU A 350 -9.25 -1.16 48.95
CA LEU A 350 -9.36 -2.62 48.80
C LEU A 350 -10.17 -3.20 49.95
N SER A 351 -11.15 -4.05 49.67
CA SER A 351 -12.02 -4.69 50.62
C SER A 351 -12.48 -6.08 50.09
N GLY A 352 -12.93 -6.94 51.00
CA GLY A 352 -13.34 -8.30 50.62
C GLY A 352 -12.17 -9.19 50.26
N THR A 353 -12.24 -9.91 49.13
CA THR A 353 -11.16 -10.77 48.69
C THR A 353 -9.98 -9.91 48.18
N MET A 354 -8.88 -9.94 48.91
CA MET A 354 -7.68 -9.17 48.54
C MET A 354 -6.98 -9.80 47.34
N PRO A 355 -6.51 -9.01 46.36
CA PRO A 355 -5.71 -9.50 45.26
C PRO A 355 -4.27 -9.84 45.72
N THR A 356 -3.56 -10.54 44.82
CA THR A 356 -2.10 -10.61 44.91
C THR A 356 -1.45 -9.52 44.06
N CYS A 357 -0.24 -9.13 44.39
CA CYS A 357 0.54 -8.18 43.62
C CYS A 357 1.89 -8.72 43.19
N ASN A 358 2.42 -8.15 42.11
CA ASN A 358 3.82 -8.31 41.71
C ASN A 358 4.56 -7.01 42.03
N VAL A 359 5.81 -7.13 42.50
CA VAL A 359 6.70 -6.00 42.77
C VAL A 359 7.97 -6.19 41.93
N GLY A 360 8.41 -5.16 41.24
CA GLY A 360 9.62 -5.16 40.42
C GLY A 360 10.25 -3.78 40.34
N PRO A 361 11.38 -3.58 39.68
CA PRO A 361 11.98 -2.28 39.50
C PRO A 361 11.03 -1.33 38.74
N TRP A 362 11.10 -0.03 39.05
CA TRP A 362 10.28 0.97 38.36
C TRP A 362 10.84 1.29 36.99
N PRO A 363 10.08 1.06 35.93
CA PRO A 363 10.42 1.52 34.59
C PRO A 363 10.10 3.02 34.49
N ARG A 364 11.12 3.84 34.34
CA ARG A 364 10.96 5.27 34.10
C ARG A 364 11.04 5.53 32.59
N ILE A 365 9.98 6.10 32.04
CA ILE A 365 9.94 6.60 30.69
C ILE A 365 10.08 8.11 30.69
N ASP A 366 11.06 8.62 29.95
CA ASP A 366 11.27 10.01 29.66
C ASP A 366 10.95 10.27 28.19
N GLY A 367 9.98 11.13 27.91
CA GLY A 367 9.46 11.43 26.56
C GLY A 367 8.47 12.57 26.60
N ASP A 368 7.91 12.89 25.45
CA ASP A 368 6.94 13.99 25.25
C ASP A 368 5.48 13.56 25.37
N GLY A 369 5.19 12.25 25.34
CA GLY A 369 3.85 11.71 25.53
C GLY A 369 3.46 11.50 26.99
N HIS A 370 2.31 10.86 27.22
CA HIS A 370 1.76 10.66 28.56
C HIS A 370 0.85 9.44 28.66
N GLY A 371 0.52 9.08 29.93
CA GLY A 371 -0.48 8.06 30.24
C GLY A 371 0.01 6.61 30.18
N GLN A 372 1.29 6.35 29.86
CA GLN A 372 1.82 4.99 29.83
C GLN A 372 1.88 4.38 31.24
N GLU A 373 1.52 3.11 31.33
CA GLU A 373 1.70 2.28 32.53
C GLU A 373 2.28 0.92 32.11
N ILE A 374 3.50 0.62 32.52
CA ILE A 374 4.21 -0.61 32.19
C ILE A 374 4.80 -1.25 33.44
N VAL A 375 5.02 -2.56 33.38
CA VAL A 375 5.60 -3.37 34.45
C VAL A 375 6.70 -4.24 33.88
N LEU A 376 7.79 -4.39 34.63
CA LEU A 376 8.86 -5.32 34.30
C LEU A 376 8.65 -6.64 34.99
N THR A 377 8.92 -7.74 34.29
CA THR A 377 8.89 -9.09 34.81
C THR A 377 10.29 -9.69 34.89
N ALA A 378 10.52 -10.58 35.84
CA ALA A 378 11.80 -11.26 35.99
C ALA A 378 12.05 -12.22 34.80
N ASN A 379 13.30 -12.35 34.41
CA ASN A 379 13.72 -13.40 33.52
C ASN A 379 13.79 -14.74 34.29
N THR A 380 13.01 -15.70 33.87
CA THR A 380 12.95 -17.04 34.47
C THR A 380 13.61 -18.11 33.61
N THR A 381 14.28 -17.70 32.52
CA THR A 381 14.98 -18.62 31.61
C THR A 381 16.18 -19.23 32.33
N GLY A 382 16.38 -20.52 32.18
CA GLY A 382 17.51 -21.21 32.78
C GLY A 382 18.84 -20.65 32.28
N GLY A 383 19.71 -20.22 33.22
CA GLY A 383 20.98 -19.57 32.91
C GLY A 383 20.95 -18.06 32.85
N ALA A 384 19.77 -17.43 32.96
CA ALA A 384 19.68 -15.98 33.10
C ALA A 384 20.34 -15.47 34.39
N ALA A 385 20.91 -14.26 34.35
CA ALA A 385 21.46 -13.64 35.56
C ALA A 385 20.38 -13.43 36.62
N ALA A 386 20.72 -13.65 37.89
CA ALA A 386 19.78 -13.43 38.99
C ALA A 386 19.26 -11.99 38.98
N GLY A 387 17.93 -11.85 39.00
CA GLY A 387 17.27 -10.55 38.99
C GLY A 387 17.37 -9.80 37.65
N SER A 388 17.55 -10.50 36.53
CA SER A 388 17.48 -9.88 35.21
C SER A 388 16.03 -9.68 34.76
N VAL A 389 15.82 -8.75 33.82
CA VAL A 389 14.52 -8.39 33.27
C VAL A 389 14.17 -9.34 32.12
N GLY A 390 13.09 -10.11 32.26
CA GLY A 390 12.65 -11.06 31.23
C GLY A 390 11.59 -10.52 30.27
N GLY A 391 10.90 -9.45 30.63
CA GLY A 391 9.85 -8.90 29.79
C GLY A 391 9.29 -7.55 30.26
N VAL A 392 8.58 -6.93 29.36
CA VAL A 392 7.82 -5.70 29.61
C VAL A 392 6.35 -6.01 29.40
N THR A 393 5.53 -5.79 30.43
CA THR A 393 4.07 -5.89 30.30
C THR A 393 3.51 -4.47 30.16
N VAL A 394 2.89 -4.19 29.03
CA VAL A 394 2.20 -2.93 28.79
C VAL A 394 0.79 -3.05 29.37
N VAL A 395 0.51 -2.26 30.41
CA VAL A 395 -0.82 -2.14 31.03
C VAL A 395 -1.62 -1.02 30.37
N ASN A 396 -0.93 0.08 30.05
CA ASN A 396 -1.44 1.16 29.24
C ASN A 396 -0.29 1.67 28.36
N SER A 397 -0.50 1.70 27.06
CA SER A 397 0.51 2.16 26.10
C SER A 397 0.73 3.68 26.11
N GLY A 398 -0.16 4.45 26.73
CA GLY A 398 -0.13 5.91 26.66
C GLY A 398 -0.48 6.43 25.28
N ASN A 399 -0.12 7.68 25.01
CA ASN A 399 -0.35 8.32 23.72
C ASN A 399 0.58 9.52 23.52
N SER A 400 0.59 10.04 22.29
CA SER A 400 1.27 11.28 21.89
C SER A 400 2.80 11.25 22.05
N PHE A 401 3.42 10.08 22.16
CA PHE A 401 4.87 9.98 22.14
C PHE A 401 5.41 10.15 20.73
N THR A 402 6.29 11.12 20.53
CA THR A 402 7.14 11.24 19.33
C THR A 402 8.59 10.90 19.63
N THR A 403 8.95 10.95 20.91
CA THR A 403 10.24 10.52 21.42
C THR A 403 10.04 9.83 22.78
N ALA A 404 10.79 8.77 23.03
CA ALA A 404 10.80 8.11 24.33
C ALA A 404 12.12 7.40 24.58
N THR A 405 12.57 7.47 25.83
CA THR A 405 13.67 6.65 26.36
C THR A 405 13.22 5.99 27.64
N MET A 406 13.79 4.84 27.95
CA MET A 406 13.45 4.12 29.15
C MET A 406 14.67 3.84 30.01
N THR A 407 14.54 4.03 31.31
CA THR A 407 15.53 3.65 32.30
C THR A 407 14.91 2.78 33.38
N VAL A 408 15.65 1.76 33.84
CA VAL A 408 15.21 0.87 34.92
C VAL A 408 15.78 1.41 36.24
N SER A 409 14.89 1.80 37.14
CA SER A 409 15.30 2.41 38.42
C SER A 409 15.94 1.38 39.36
N SER A 410 17.03 1.79 40.05
CA SER A 410 17.62 0.98 41.11
C SER A 410 16.74 0.98 42.36
N GLN A 411 16.58 -0.19 42.93
CA GLN A 411 15.86 -0.43 44.20
C GLN A 411 16.89 -0.44 45.34
N PRO A 412 16.74 0.38 46.40
CA PRO A 412 17.73 0.42 47.50
C PRO A 412 17.95 -0.90 48.21
N GLY A 413 16.95 -1.79 48.23
CA GLY A 413 17.06 -3.11 48.84
C GLY A 413 17.68 -4.18 47.94
N ALA A 414 17.91 -3.89 46.66
CA ALA A 414 18.55 -4.81 45.72
C ALA A 414 20.08 -4.71 45.77
N SER A 415 20.78 -5.78 45.45
CA SER A 415 22.26 -5.84 45.52
C SER A 415 22.88 -5.30 44.23
N SER A 416 23.05 -3.98 44.13
CA SER A 416 23.70 -3.31 43.00
C SER A 416 23.04 -3.63 41.62
N PRO A 417 21.74 -3.33 41.45
CA PRO A 417 21.05 -3.58 40.19
C PRO A 417 21.60 -2.66 39.10
N SER A 418 21.87 -3.24 37.92
CA SER A 418 22.43 -2.48 36.78
C SER A 418 22.29 -3.20 35.46
N GLY A 419 22.53 -2.45 34.37
CA GLY A 419 22.82 -2.99 33.06
C GLY A 419 21.59 -3.22 32.17
N ALA A 420 20.36 -3.14 32.64
CA ALA A 420 19.20 -3.30 31.76
C ALA A 420 19.11 -2.18 30.73
N ILE A 421 19.01 -2.54 29.45
CA ILE A 421 18.80 -1.63 28.34
C ILE A 421 17.53 -2.05 27.62
N ILE A 422 16.52 -1.20 27.69
CA ILE A 422 15.20 -1.44 27.12
C ILE A 422 14.83 -0.21 26.29
N THR A 423 14.54 -0.44 25.03
CA THR A 423 14.22 0.61 24.08
C THR A 423 12.73 0.55 23.72
N PRO A 424 11.95 1.61 24.00
CA PRO A 424 10.59 1.74 23.48
C PRO A 424 10.65 1.96 21.97
N ILE A 425 9.72 1.37 21.22
CA ILE A 425 9.55 1.57 19.78
C ILE A 425 8.42 2.57 19.57
N ILE A 426 8.72 3.68 18.89
CA ILE A 426 7.74 4.70 18.56
C ILE A 426 6.88 4.22 17.39
N PRO A 427 5.55 4.21 17.49
CA PRO A 427 4.69 3.78 16.39
C PRO A 427 4.72 4.78 15.23
N PRO A 428 4.24 4.40 14.04
CA PRO A 428 4.04 5.34 12.95
C PRO A 428 2.99 6.39 13.33
N LYS A 429 3.01 7.52 12.62
CA LYS A 429 2.03 8.60 12.83
C LYS A 429 0.60 8.08 12.77
N GLY A 430 -0.18 8.38 13.79
CA GLY A 430 -1.55 7.88 13.97
C GLY A 430 -1.63 6.54 14.72
N GLY A 431 -0.50 5.87 14.97
CA GLY A 431 -0.45 4.56 15.63
C GLY A 431 -0.42 3.39 14.65
N HIS A 432 -0.11 2.21 15.16
CA HIS A 432 -0.09 0.98 14.35
C HIS A 432 -1.48 0.61 13.83
N GLY A 433 -1.62 0.51 12.51
CA GLY A 433 -2.85 0.16 11.82
C GLY A 433 -3.70 1.37 11.40
N PHE A 434 -3.27 2.61 11.71
CA PHE A 434 -3.99 3.82 11.32
C PHE A 434 -4.05 4.02 9.80
N ASP A 435 -2.95 3.80 9.11
CA ASP A 435 -2.81 3.97 7.66
C ASP A 435 -1.98 2.84 7.05
N ALA A 436 -2.65 1.76 6.67
CA ALA A 436 -1.98 0.60 6.08
C ALA A 436 -1.21 0.95 4.79
N VAL A 437 -1.69 1.94 4.00
CA VAL A 437 -1.01 2.38 2.77
C VAL A 437 0.36 2.99 3.11
N SER A 438 0.40 3.89 4.08
CA SER A 438 1.66 4.53 4.51
C SER A 438 2.56 3.57 5.27
N GLU A 439 1.99 2.74 6.16
CA GLU A 439 2.75 1.84 7.01
C GLU A 439 3.41 0.69 6.26
N LEU A 440 2.82 0.25 5.15
CA LEU A 440 3.30 -0.89 4.35
C LEU A 440 3.97 -0.47 3.04
N GLY A 441 4.14 0.83 2.80
CA GLY A 441 4.84 1.36 1.63
C GLY A 441 4.05 1.30 0.33
N GLY A 442 2.78 1.72 0.36
CA GLY A 442 1.85 1.68 -0.77
C GLY A 442 2.06 2.80 -1.81
N TYR A 443 3.25 2.94 -2.34
CA TYR A 443 3.58 3.93 -3.39
C TYR A 443 3.44 3.37 -4.82
N PHE A 444 2.90 2.18 -4.97
CA PHE A 444 2.47 1.64 -6.26
C PHE A 444 0.96 1.73 -6.39
N CYS A 445 0.48 2.04 -7.59
CA CYS A 445 -0.93 1.90 -7.94
C CYS A 445 -1.10 0.87 -9.05
N MET A 446 -2.08 -0.01 -8.90
CA MET A 446 -2.47 -0.96 -9.95
C MET A 446 -3.82 -0.55 -10.52
N ILE A 447 -3.88 -0.47 -11.85
CA ILE A 447 -5.11 -0.37 -12.62
C ILE A 447 -5.38 -1.75 -13.19
N ASN A 448 -6.58 -2.29 -12.96
CA ASN A 448 -7.04 -3.55 -13.54
C ASN A 448 -8.22 -3.27 -14.47
N THR A 449 -8.03 -3.39 -15.76
CA THR A 449 -9.11 -3.23 -16.75
C THR A 449 -9.31 -4.53 -17.50
N LYS A 450 -10.54 -5.02 -17.51
CA LYS A 450 -10.93 -6.19 -18.30
C LYS A 450 -11.59 -5.75 -19.60
N LEU A 451 -11.12 -6.30 -20.72
CA LEU A 451 -11.75 -6.16 -22.03
C LEU A 451 -12.45 -7.47 -22.35
N THR A 452 -13.77 -7.44 -22.41
CA THR A 452 -14.59 -8.63 -22.64
C THR A 452 -15.13 -8.62 -24.06
N GLN A 453 -14.69 -9.54 -24.90
CA GLN A 453 -15.15 -9.63 -26.29
C GLN A 453 -15.04 -8.27 -27.01
N SER A 454 -16.07 -7.86 -27.75
CA SER A 454 -16.12 -6.59 -28.47
C SER A 454 -16.58 -5.38 -27.65
N GLU A 455 -16.85 -5.53 -26.35
CA GLU A 455 -17.39 -4.44 -25.51
C GLU A 455 -18.53 -3.68 -26.21
N SER A 456 -19.56 -4.40 -26.60
CA SER A 456 -20.70 -3.85 -27.36
C SER A 456 -20.32 -3.25 -28.71
N GLY A 457 -19.24 -3.72 -29.32
CA GLY A 457 -18.77 -3.32 -30.64
C GLY A 457 -17.76 -2.17 -30.67
N ALA A 458 -17.36 -1.62 -29.51
CA ALA A 458 -16.34 -0.58 -29.46
C ALA A 458 -14.93 -1.12 -29.78
N PHE A 459 -14.65 -2.34 -29.35
CA PHE A 459 -13.37 -2.99 -29.56
C PHE A 459 -13.44 -4.01 -30.69
N THR A 460 -12.55 -3.90 -31.64
CA THR A 460 -12.43 -4.92 -32.70
C THR A 460 -11.91 -6.23 -32.15
N THR A 461 -12.34 -7.34 -32.69
CA THR A 461 -11.85 -8.71 -32.41
C THR A 461 -11.23 -9.31 -33.67
N SER A 462 -10.52 -10.41 -33.54
CA SER A 462 -9.78 -11.05 -34.64
C SER A 462 -8.62 -10.20 -35.18
N ASN A 463 -8.06 -9.34 -34.35
CA ASN A 463 -6.90 -8.53 -34.66
C ASN A 463 -5.95 -8.50 -33.46
N ASP A 464 -4.72 -8.06 -33.70
CA ASP A 464 -3.73 -7.86 -32.64
C ASP A 464 -3.75 -6.42 -32.15
N PHE A 465 -3.28 -6.21 -30.92
CA PHE A 465 -2.83 -4.91 -30.47
C PHE A 465 -1.41 -5.00 -29.87
N ARG A 466 -0.65 -3.91 -29.96
CA ARG A 466 0.77 -3.82 -29.55
C ARG A 466 1.06 -2.58 -28.71
N LYS A 467 0.05 -1.82 -28.37
CA LYS A 467 0.15 -0.60 -27.57
C LYS A 467 -0.97 -0.55 -26.53
N ILE A 468 -0.60 -0.18 -25.32
CA ILE A 468 -1.54 0.15 -24.26
C ILE A 468 -1.18 1.54 -23.76
N GLY A 469 -2.16 2.35 -23.41
CA GLY A 469 -1.93 3.65 -22.81
C GLY A 469 -3.03 4.08 -21.88
N LEU A 470 -2.74 5.12 -21.12
CA LEU A 470 -3.66 5.76 -20.20
C LEU A 470 -3.91 7.21 -20.66
N LEU A 471 -5.17 7.53 -20.91
CA LEU A 471 -5.63 8.80 -21.43
C LEU A 471 -6.55 9.48 -20.41
N LYS A 472 -6.26 10.75 -20.09
CA LYS A 472 -7.02 11.56 -19.15
C LYS A 472 -7.84 12.61 -19.90
N ASP A 473 -9.11 12.74 -19.56
CA ASP A 473 -10.03 13.80 -19.97
C ASP A 473 -10.10 14.09 -21.49
N PRO A 474 -10.26 13.07 -22.35
CA PRO A 474 -10.47 13.33 -23.77
C PRO A 474 -11.81 14.03 -24.03
N ASN A 475 -11.90 14.78 -25.13
CA ASN A 475 -13.14 15.39 -25.57
C ASN A 475 -13.87 14.48 -26.57
N SER A 476 -15.18 14.59 -26.61
CA SER A 476 -16.00 13.99 -27.65
C SER A 476 -15.64 14.53 -29.05
N ASN A 477 -15.71 13.69 -30.05
CA ASN A 477 -15.39 14.09 -31.41
C ASN A 477 -16.23 15.28 -31.88
N GLY A 478 -15.57 16.27 -32.45
CA GLY A 478 -16.19 17.50 -32.97
C GLY A 478 -16.61 18.53 -31.93
N GLY A 479 -16.23 18.35 -30.64
CA GLY A 479 -16.62 19.25 -29.56
C GLY A 479 -15.52 19.49 -28.52
N TYR A 480 -15.82 20.39 -27.59
CA TYR A 480 -15.00 20.68 -26.39
C TYR A 480 -15.58 20.05 -25.12
N VAL A 481 -16.60 19.18 -25.29
CA VAL A 481 -17.23 18.48 -24.17
C VAL A 481 -16.44 17.22 -23.88
N ARG A 482 -16.12 16.98 -22.60
CA ARG A 482 -15.43 15.75 -22.19
C ARG A 482 -16.20 14.51 -22.60
N TYR A 483 -15.48 13.51 -23.06
CA TYR A 483 -16.03 12.20 -23.35
C TYR A 483 -16.33 11.47 -22.02
N THR A 484 -17.54 10.91 -21.91
CA THR A 484 -18.02 10.31 -20.65
C THR A 484 -18.48 8.88 -20.76
N SER A 485 -18.67 8.35 -21.99
CA SER A 485 -19.11 6.98 -22.19
C SER A 485 -18.07 5.96 -21.71
N ASP A 486 -18.52 4.78 -21.31
CA ASP A 486 -17.66 3.74 -20.75
C ASP A 486 -16.68 3.17 -21.76
N THR A 487 -17.06 3.16 -23.04
CA THR A 487 -16.20 2.68 -24.14
C THR A 487 -16.17 3.69 -25.28
N ALA A 488 -15.06 3.75 -25.99
CA ALA A 488 -14.86 4.58 -27.17
C ALA A 488 -14.28 3.73 -28.31
N ASP A 489 -14.97 3.64 -29.43
CA ASP A 489 -14.39 3.19 -30.71
C ASP A 489 -13.61 4.36 -31.29
N GLN A 490 -12.29 4.25 -31.39
CA GLN A 490 -11.42 5.34 -31.85
C GLN A 490 -10.95 5.13 -33.30
N ALA A 491 -11.13 3.93 -33.86
CA ALA A 491 -10.86 3.69 -35.26
C ALA A 491 -11.78 4.56 -36.14
N LYS A 492 -11.25 5.08 -37.25
CA LYS A 492 -12.08 5.75 -38.24
C LYS A 492 -12.85 4.72 -39.02
N VAL A 493 -14.08 5.05 -39.41
CA VAL A 493 -14.91 4.18 -40.24
C VAL A 493 -14.98 4.72 -41.67
N ILE A 494 -14.58 3.92 -42.64
CA ILE A 494 -14.69 4.21 -44.07
C ILE A 494 -15.79 3.34 -44.66
N THR A 495 -16.79 3.94 -45.31
CA THR A 495 -17.69 3.20 -46.18
C THR A 495 -17.06 3.04 -47.55
N TYR A 496 -17.27 1.92 -48.20
CA TYR A 496 -16.71 1.67 -49.51
C TYR A 496 -17.74 1.05 -50.49
N SER A 497 -17.48 1.23 -51.78
CA SER A 497 -18.29 0.66 -52.85
C SER A 497 -17.41 0.24 -54.03
N ALA A 498 -17.99 -0.48 -54.97
CA ALA A 498 -17.31 -0.89 -56.22
C ALA A 498 -15.94 -1.55 -55.99
N ALA A 499 -15.83 -2.38 -54.95
CA ALA A 499 -14.64 -3.18 -54.71
C ALA A 499 -14.53 -4.29 -55.77
N ASN A 500 -13.36 -4.38 -56.40
CA ASN A 500 -13.09 -5.39 -57.42
C ASN A 500 -12.82 -6.78 -56.84
N GLU A 501 -12.49 -6.85 -55.56
CA GLU A 501 -12.25 -8.08 -54.79
C GLU A 501 -12.74 -7.92 -53.36
N ALA A 502 -12.73 -9.01 -52.60
CA ALA A 502 -13.12 -8.97 -51.19
C ALA A 502 -12.17 -8.09 -50.36
N VAL A 503 -12.71 -7.12 -49.63
CA VAL A 503 -11.95 -6.31 -48.68
C VAL A 503 -11.73 -7.13 -47.42
N THR A 504 -10.49 -7.22 -46.97
CA THR A 504 -10.09 -7.95 -45.76
C THR A 504 -9.42 -7.04 -44.74
N GLY A 505 -9.37 -7.46 -43.46
CA GLY A 505 -8.53 -6.84 -42.45
C GLY A 505 -7.04 -7.10 -42.70
N ASP A 506 -6.23 -6.48 -41.86
CA ASP A 506 -4.77 -6.61 -41.82
C ASP A 506 -4.04 -6.17 -43.10
N ILE A 507 -4.61 -5.22 -43.82
CA ILE A 507 -4.01 -4.64 -45.03
C ILE A 507 -3.78 -3.12 -44.88
N THR A 508 -2.80 -2.62 -45.60
CA THR A 508 -2.59 -1.18 -45.72
C THR A 508 -3.28 -0.69 -47.01
N ILE A 509 -4.14 0.30 -46.90
CA ILE A 509 -4.80 0.96 -48.01
C ILE A 509 -4.16 2.33 -48.30
N THR A 510 -4.10 2.69 -49.56
CA THR A 510 -3.55 3.96 -50.03
C THR A 510 -4.51 4.63 -51.02
N GLN A 511 -4.67 5.95 -50.89
CA GLN A 511 -5.43 6.75 -51.82
C GLN A 511 -4.54 7.73 -52.56
N ALA A 512 -4.34 7.54 -53.85
CA ALA A 512 -3.45 8.41 -54.65
C ALA A 512 -3.91 9.88 -54.70
N ALA A 513 -5.22 10.11 -54.73
CA ALA A 513 -5.80 11.46 -54.85
C ALA A 513 -5.50 12.36 -53.63
N SER A 514 -5.43 11.78 -52.44
CA SER A 514 -5.13 12.52 -51.18
C SER A 514 -3.73 12.26 -50.64
N GLY A 515 -3.05 11.25 -51.12
CA GLY A 515 -1.84 10.72 -50.54
C GLY A 515 -2.06 10.00 -49.17
N ALA A 516 -3.31 9.82 -48.75
CA ALA A 516 -3.62 9.20 -47.47
C ALA A 516 -3.34 7.69 -47.49
N THR A 517 -2.82 7.19 -46.39
CA THR A 517 -2.65 5.76 -46.11
C THR A 517 -3.32 5.42 -44.78
N ALA A 518 -3.78 4.20 -44.62
CA ALA A 518 -4.34 3.68 -43.37
C ALA A 518 -4.16 2.16 -43.28
N TYR A 519 -4.23 1.65 -42.06
CA TYR A 519 -4.25 0.23 -41.76
C TYR A 519 -5.66 -0.23 -41.41
N VAL A 520 -6.17 -1.26 -42.11
CA VAL A 520 -7.51 -1.83 -41.89
C VAL A 520 -7.47 -2.82 -40.75
N VAL A 521 -8.19 -2.55 -39.68
CA VAL A 521 -8.25 -3.41 -38.49
C VAL A 521 -9.45 -4.34 -38.45
N ASP A 522 -10.55 -3.94 -39.12
CA ASP A 522 -11.79 -4.73 -39.16
C ASP A 522 -12.61 -4.36 -40.38
N VAL A 523 -13.39 -5.32 -40.91
CA VAL A 523 -14.26 -5.15 -42.08
C VAL A 523 -15.63 -5.75 -41.82
N ASN A 524 -16.66 -4.93 -41.99
CA ASN A 524 -18.04 -5.38 -42.01
C ASN A 524 -18.51 -5.42 -43.48
N THR A 525 -18.43 -6.60 -44.10
CA THR A 525 -18.80 -6.80 -45.51
C THR A 525 -20.29 -6.56 -45.75
N SER A 526 -21.16 -6.87 -44.77
CA SER A 526 -22.61 -6.67 -44.91
C SER A 526 -22.99 -5.19 -44.96
N ALA A 527 -22.26 -4.33 -44.23
CA ALA A 527 -22.46 -2.89 -44.21
C ALA A 527 -21.56 -2.17 -45.24
N SER A 528 -20.66 -2.86 -45.92
CA SER A 528 -19.61 -2.26 -46.76
C SER A 528 -18.84 -1.17 -46.04
N THR A 529 -18.40 -1.47 -44.81
CA THR A 529 -17.59 -0.56 -43.95
C THR A 529 -16.31 -1.23 -43.51
N MET A 530 -15.28 -0.44 -43.33
CA MET A 530 -14.03 -0.86 -42.70
C MET A 530 -13.63 0.08 -41.59
N ARG A 531 -13.03 -0.45 -40.54
CA ARG A 531 -12.39 0.30 -39.49
C ARG A 531 -10.90 0.44 -39.76
N VAL A 532 -10.41 1.67 -39.71
CA VAL A 532 -9.02 1.96 -40.05
C VAL A 532 -8.34 2.79 -38.93
N ILE A 533 -7.07 2.50 -38.72
CA ILE A 533 -6.18 3.26 -37.86
C ILE A 533 -4.97 3.74 -38.66
N ASP A 534 -4.08 4.46 -37.99
CA ASP A 534 -2.82 4.93 -38.58
C ASP A 534 -3.02 5.75 -39.87
N VAL A 535 -4.06 6.59 -39.86
CA VAL A 535 -4.43 7.41 -41.03
C VAL A 535 -3.43 8.55 -41.16
N THR A 536 -2.56 8.44 -42.15
CA THR A 536 -1.45 9.38 -42.38
C THR A 536 -1.41 9.83 -43.84
N ASN A 537 -0.65 10.87 -44.10
CA ASN A 537 -0.44 11.42 -45.45
C ASN A 537 0.85 10.86 -46.06
N GLY A 538 0.99 9.55 -46.12
CA GLY A 538 2.09 8.81 -46.76
C GLY A 538 3.50 9.32 -46.46
N SER A 539 4.46 8.44 -46.52
CA SER A 539 5.86 8.54 -46.20
C SER A 539 6.20 8.64 -44.71
N SER A 540 6.86 7.62 -44.26
CA SER A 540 7.54 7.56 -42.97
C SER A 540 8.51 8.73 -42.87
N ALA A 541 8.37 9.48 -41.80
CA ALA A 541 9.39 10.44 -41.47
C ALA A 541 10.72 9.74 -41.20
N THR A 542 11.77 10.25 -41.73
CA THR A 542 13.16 9.81 -41.55
C THR A 542 13.58 9.83 -40.06
N ASN A 543 12.73 10.32 -39.16
CA ASN A 543 13.03 10.60 -37.77
C ASN A 543 12.09 9.93 -36.77
N GLY A 544 11.48 8.80 -37.10
CA GLY A 544 10.65 8.03 -36.16
C GLY A 544 9.24 8.60 -35.96
N TYR A 545 8.88 9.71 -36.54
CA TYR A 545 7.51 10.22 -36.61
C TYR A 545 6.81 9.69 -37.84
N ASP A 546 5.81 8.89 -37.63
CA ASP A 546 5.02 8.26 -38.67
C ASP A 546 4.05 9.24 -39.32
N GLY A 547 4.48 9.96 -40.30
CA GLY A 547 3.65 10.73 -41.20
C GLY A 547 2.76 11.82 -40.55
N LYS A 548 2.38 12.82 -41.32
CA LYS A 548 1.43 13.86 -40.93
C LYS A 548 -0.01 13.32 -40.93
N PRO A 549 -0.95 13.94 -40.18
CA PRO A 549 -2.36 13.60 -40.29
C PRO A 549 -2.84 13.58 -41.74
N GLY A 550 -3.47 12.48 -42.14
CA GLY A 550 -4.04 12.30 -43.47
C GLY A 550 -5.57 12.23 -43.43
N SER A 551 -6.19 12.42 -44.59
CA SER A 551 -7.62 12.23 -44.74
C SER A 551 -7.95 11.65 -46.13
N PHE A 552 -8.80 10.64 -46.14
CA PHE A 552 -9.33 10.09 -47.40
C PHE A 552 -10.37 11.04 -47.98
N GLN A 553 -10.32 11.21 -49.29
CA GLN A 553 -11.31 11.95 -50.05
C GLN A 553 -12.44 11.02 -50.49
N THR A 554 -13.66 11.47 -50.36
CA THR A 554 -14.85 10.73 -50.84
C THR A 554 -14.91 10.68 -52.33
N SER A 555 -15.55 9.67 -52.88
CA SER A 555 -15.72 9.44 -54.33
C SER A 555 -14.41 9.25 -55.11
N GLN A 556 -13.33 8.93 -54.43
CA GLN A 556 -12.01 8.64 -54.99
C GLN A 556 -11.64 7.18 -54.74
N ALA A 557 -10.87 6.59 -55.66
CA ALA A 557 -10.38 5.24 -55.49
C ALA A 557 -9.30 5.15 -54.41
N ALA A 558 -9.34 4.07 -53.63
CA ALA A 558 -8.25 3.63 -52.76
C ALA A 558 -7.87 2.19 -53.12
N THR A 559 -6.61 1.82 -52.87
CA THR A 559 -6.02 0.56 -53.33
C THR A 559 -5.20 -0.12 -52.24
N SER A 560 -5.08 -1.47 -52.34
CA SER A 560 -4.11 -2.28 -51.62
C SER A 560 -3.71 -3.46 -52.51
N GLY A 561 -2.48 -3.46 -53.06
CA GLY A 561 -2.10 -4.43 -54.06
C GLY A 561 -3.02 -4.37 -55.30
N THR A 562 -3.69 -5.48 -55.61
CA THR A 562 -4.67 -5.57 -56.69
C THR A 562 -6.07 -5.09 -56.30
N LEU A 563 -6.36 -5.01 -55.01
CA LEU A 563 -7.63 -4.50 -54.50
C LEU A 563 -7.78 -3.01 -54.84
N SER A 564 -8.96 -2.66 -55.39
CA SER A 564 -9.38 -1.28 -55.66
C SER A 564 -10.84 -1.12 -55.28
N PHE A 565 -11.17 -0.03 -54.60
CA PHE A 565 -12.53 0.32 -54.19
C PHE A 565 -12.72 1.85 -54.18
N THR A 566 -13.95 2.29 -54.21
CA THR A 566 -14.29 3.71 -54.10
C THR A 566 -14.60 4.05 -52.64
N VAL A 567 -13.93 5.09 -52.11
CA VAL A 567 -14.18 5.60 -50.78
C VAL A 567 -15.52 6.35 -50.73
N GLY A 568 -16.41 5.92 -49.87
CA GLY A 568 -17.67 6.61 -49.56
C GLY A 568 -17.50 7.65 -48.43
N ALA A 569 -18.30 7.55 -47.38
CA ALA A 569 -18.17 8.42 -46.23
C ALA A 569 -16.97 8.01 -45.33
N VAL A 570 -16.41 8.99 -44.67
CA VAL A 570 -15.34 8.81 -43.64
C VAL A 570 -15.84 9.40 -42.32
N ALA A 571 -16.04 8.55 -41.34
CA ALA A 571 -16.41 8.96 -40.00
C ALA A 571 -15.19 8.90 -39.04
N ASN A 572 -15.06 9.90 -38.19
CA ASN A 572 -14.03 9.92 -37.17
C ASN A 572 -14.41 9.03 -35.97
N GLY A 573 -13.43 8.62 -35.18
CA GLY A 573 -13.64 7.93 -33.91
C GLY A 573 -14.42 8.77 -32.89
N ALA A 574 -14.74 8.17 -31.77
CA ALA A 574 -15.62 8.75 -30.75
C ALA A 574 -15.01 9.96 -30.02
N MET A 575 -13.68 10.04 -29.94
CA MET A 575 -12.97 11.10 -29.25
C MET A 575 -12.21 11.99 -30.23
N SER A 576 -12.06 13.28 -29.89
CA SER A 576 -11.26 14.23 -30.66
C SER A 576 -9.77 13.93 -30.56
N ILE A 577 -9.13 13.68 -31.69
CA ILE A 577 -7.68 13.43 -31.75
C ILE A 577 -6.91 14.62 -31.17
N GLY A 578 -5.94 14.33 -30.28
CA GLY A 578 -5.12 15.34 -29.63
C GLY A 578 -5.77 16.03 -28.43
N SER A 579 -6.99 15.63 -28.05
CA SER A 579 -7.64 16.12 -26.82
C SER A 579 -7.25 15.29 -25.60
N GLY A 580 -7.38 15.89 -24.42
CA GLY A 580 -6.96 15.22 -23.18
C GLY A 580 -5.44 15.09 -23.04
N GLU A 581 -5.02 14.30 -22.10
CA GLU A 581 -3.61 14.10 -21.74
C GLU A 581 -3.26 12.61 -21.74
N ILE A 582 -2.26 12.19 -22.49
CA ILE A 582 -1.74 10.82 -22.44
C ILE A 582 -0.71 10.74 -21.33
N LEU A 583 -1.03 9.99 -20.26
CA LEU A 583 -0.21 9.86 -19.06
C LEU A 583 0.77 8.69 -19.13
N TYR A 584 0.44 7.66 -19.88
CA TYR A 584 1.23 6.44 -19.94
C TYR A 584 1.11 5.77 -21.31
N ILE A 585 2.22 5.25 -21.80
CA ILE A 585 2.28 4.42 -23.02
C ILE A 585 3.19 3.22 -22.73
N GLU A 586 2.72 2.05 -23.14
CA GLU A 586 3.51 0.83 -23.20
C GLU A 586 3.42 0.24 -24.62
N ASN A 587 4.57 0.07 -25.23
CA ASN A 587 4.71 -0.70 -26.45
C ASN A 587 5.08 -2.15 -26.08
N ARG A 588 4.43 -3.12 -26.73
CA ARG A 588 4.60 -4.53 -26.37
C ARG A 588 4.57 -5.46 -27.56
N ALA A 589 4.90 -6.72 -27.33
CA ALA A 589 4.69 -7.81 -28.26
C ALA A 589 3.19 -7.93 -28.61
N PRO A 590 2.84 -8.47 -29.77
CA PRO A 590 1.45 -8.59 -30.19
C PRO A 590 0.63 -9.40 -29.19
N VAL A 591 -0.55 -8.88 -28.88
CA VAL A 591 -1.59 -9.57 -28.14
C VAL A 591 -2.77 -9.79 -29.08
N ALA A 592 -2.99 -11.05 -29.43
CA ALA A 592 -4.11 -11.41 -30.29
C ALA A 592 -5.44 -11.34 -29.52
N ARG A 593 -6.49 -10.87 -30.19
CA ARG A 593 -7.85 -10.82 -29.66
C ARG A 593 -8.77 -11.74 -30.43
N ALA A 594 -9.28 -12.76 -29.77
CA ALA A 594 -10.34 -13.61 -30.31
C ALA A 594 -11.73 -13.08 -29.90
N ALA A 595 -12.77 -13.47 -30.66
CA ALA A 595 -14.13 -12.98 -30.45
C ALA A 595 -14.74 -13.39 -29.09
N ASP A 596 -14.27 -14.48 -28.49
CA ASP A 596 -14.72 -15.05 -27.22
C ASP A 596 -13.73 -14.81 -26.06
N GLN A 597 -12.68 -14.05 -26.30
CA GLN A 597 -11.58 -13.83 -25.34
C GLN A 597 -11.89 -12.69 -24.38
N THR A 598 -11.34 -12.79 -23.18
CA THR A 598 -11.27 -11.70 -22.20
C THR A 598 -9.80 -11.42 -21.90
N GLU A 599 -9.39 -10.18 -22.07
CA GLU A 599 -8.07 -9.70 -21.64
C GLU A 599 -8.18 -9.06 -20.26
N ASP A 600 -7.31 -9.46 -19.35
CA ASP A 600 -7.17 -8.88 -18.02
C ASP A 600 -5.87 -8.05 -17.99
N ILE A 601 -6.00 -6.74 -18.17
CA ILE A 601 -4.87 -5.82 -18.26
C ILE A 601 -4.60 -5.22 -16.88
N LYS A 602 -3.44 -5.56 -16.31
CA LYS A 602 -2.96 -5.02 -15.04
C LYS A 602 -1.78 -4.09 -15.28
N LEU A 603 -2.02 -2.79 -15.13
CA LEU A 603 -1.00 -1.77 -15.23
C LEU A 603 -0.55 -1.37 -13.82
N ILE A 604 0.74 -1.49 -13.53
CA ILE A 604 1.32 -1.13 -12.23
C ILE A 604 2.21 0.09 -12.43
N ILE A 605 1.89 1.18 -11.74
CA ILE A 605 2.61 2.45 -11.79
C ILE A 605 3.31 2.64 -10.46
N GLU A 606 4.61 2.90 -10.51
CA GLU A 606 5.45 3.27 -9.37
C GLU A 606 5.62 4.79 -9.32
N PHE A 607 5.46 5.39 -8.14
CA PHE A 607 5.58 6.82 -7.91
C PHE A 607 6.88 7.21 -7.22
#